data_73565df08d3a9e43882409b16bc7195a
#
_entry.id   73565df08d3a9e43882409b16bc7195a
#
_cell.length_a   1.000
_cell.length_b   1.000
_cell.length_c   1.000
_cell.angle_alpha   90.00
_cell.angle_beta   90.00
_cell.angle_gamma   90.00
#
_symmetry.space_group_name_H-M   'P 1'
#
loop_
_entity.id
_entity.type
_entity.pdbx_description
1 polymer ?
#
loop_
_entity_poly.entity_id
_entity_poly.type
_entity_poly.pdbx_seq_one_letter_code
_entity_poly.pdbx_strand_id
1 'polypeptide(L)'
;MFVVVNILVKMQHQRRRLTEQQIVAIEARAEQLLEEIGVDMDGNVDLCERFEAAGARVENGRVHFPAGLGRELCATAPSEFVMTARNPARSVTFGGNNLVFGPGDSIPFVTDLDNGRRYGTVEDH
;
A
#
# COMPACT_ATOMS: atom_id res chain seq x y z
N MET A 1 -2.96 14.06 -30.99
CA MET A 1 -3.27 14.22 -29.56
C MET A 1 -4.52 13.43 -29.12
N PHE A 2 -5.61 13.38 -29.91
CA PHE A 2 -6.84 12.62 -29.58
C PHE A 2 -6.69 11.08 -29.52
N VAL A 3 -5.81 10.49 -30.31
CA VAL A 3 -5.62 9.02 -30.37
C VAL A 3 -4.95 8.48 -29.11
N VAL A 4 -3.99 9.19 -28.54
CA VAL A 4 -3.26 8.76 -27.32
C VAL A 4 -4.17 8.81 -26.10
N VAL A 5 -5.03 9.83 -25.99
CA VAL A 5 -6.00 9.96 -24.89
C VAL A 5 -7.02 8.81 -24.93
N ASN A 6 -7.52 8.42 -26.14
CA ASN A 6 -8.45 7.30 -26.28
C ASN A 6 -7.81 5.92 -25.95
N ILE A 7 -6.52 5.75 -26.22
CA ILE A 7 -5.79 4.53 -25.86
C ILE A 7 -5.62 4.46 -24.34
N LEU A 8 -5.26 5.56 -23.68
CA LEU A 8 -5.13 5.62 -22.21
C LEU A 8 -6.46 5.38 -21.49
N VAL A 9 -7.56 5.97 -21.98
CA VAL A 9 -8.91 5.73 -21.42
C VAL A 9 -9.35 4.27 -21.62
N LYS A 10 -9.09 3.66 -22.79
CA LYS A 10 -9.35 2.23 -23.01
C LYS A 10 -8.49 1.34 -22.12
N MET A 11 -7.24 1.70 -21.88
CA MET A 11 -6.36 0.95 -20.96
C MET A 11 -6.83 1.03 -19.50
N GLN A 12 -7.42 2.13 -19.06
CA GLN A 12 -8.03 2.23 -17.73
C GLN A 12 -9.25 1.31 -17.59
N HIS A 13 -10.09 1.17 -18.63
CA HIS A 13 -11.23 0.24 -18.62
C HIS A 13 -10.80 -1.24 -18.70
N GLN A 14 -9.70 -1.55 -19.36
CA GLN A 14 -9.16 -2.92 -19.41
C GLN A 14 -8.42 -3.36 -18.13
N ARG A 15 -8.10 -2.43 -17.20
CA ARG A 15 -7.41 -2.76 -15.95
C ARG A 15 -8.31 -3.31 -14.85
N ARG A 16 -9.63 -3.18 -14.95
CA ARG A 16 -10.56 -3.86 -14.04
C ARG A 16 -10.69 -5.33 -14.44
N ARG A 17 -9.70 -6.13 -14.07
CA ARG A 17 -9.75 -7.59 -14.22
C ARG A 17 -10.73 -8.26 -13.27
N LEU A 18 -11.21 -7.54 -12.27
CA LEU A 18 -12.13 -8.00 -11.25
C LEU A 18 -13.47 -7.29 -11.40
N THR A 19 -14.55 -8.02 -11.19
CA THR A 19 -15.89 -7.45 -11.05
C THR A 19 -16.04 -6.80 -9.68
N GLU A 20 -17.01 -5.88 -9.51
CA GLU A 20 -17.32 -5.30 -8.20
C GLU A 20 -17.63 -6.36 -7.14
N GLN A 21 -18.36 -7.42 -7.52
CA GLN A 21 -18.67 -8.54 -6.63
C GLN A 21 -17.41 -9.28 -6.16
N GLN A 22 -16.42 -9.46 -7.04
CA GLN A 22 -15.15 -10.07 -6.68
C GLN A 22 -14.34 -9.16 -5.76
N ILE A 23 -14.36 -7.85 -5.98
CA ILE A 23 -13.68 -6.88 -5.10
C ILE A 23 -14.31 -6.94 -3.70
N VAL A 24 -15.64 -6.85 -3.59
CA VAL A 24 -16.36 -6.95 -2.32
C VAL A 24 -16.07 -8.27 -1.60
N ALA A 25 -16.01 -9.39 -2.34
CA ALA A 25 -15.68 -10.69 -1.74
C ALA A 25 -14.24 -10.76 -1.22
N ILE A 26 -13.29 -10.17 -1.93
CA ILE A 26 -11.88 -10.09 -1.50
C ILE A 26 -11.77 -9.22 -0.24
N GLU A 27 -12.41 -8.05 -0.24
CA GLU A 27 -12.41 -7.14 0.91
C GLU A 27 -13.02 -7.80 2.16
N ALA A 28 -14.16 -8.46 2.02
CA ALA A 28 -14.81 -9.18 3.13
C ALA A 28 -13.90 -10.28 3.71
N ARG A 29 -13.17 -11.00 2.87
CA ARG A 29 -12.21 -12.01 3.33
C ARG A 29 -10.97 -11.38 3.98
N ALA A 30 -10.48 -10.26 3.46
CA ALA A 30 -9.39 -9.54 4.09
C ALA A 30 -9.77 -9.03 5.49
N GLU A 31 -10.96 -8.46 5.65
CA GLU A 31 -11.48 -8.03 6.95
C GLU A 31 -11.61 -9.21 7.93
N GLN A 32 -12.14 -10.35 7.46
CA GLN A 32 -12.23 -11.57 8.28
C GLN A 32 -10.84 -12.04 8.75
N LEU A 33 -9.83 -12.05 7.88
CA LEU A 33 -8.47 -12.42 8.24
C LEU A 33 -7.86 -11.43 9.26
N LEU A 34 -8.09 -10.14 9.08
CA LEU A 34 -7.62 -9.11 10.01
C LEU A 34 -8.28 -9.23 11.39
N GLU A 35 -9.55 -9.66 11.46
CA GLU A 35 -10.27 -9.84 12.71
C GLU A 35 -9.91 -11.16 13.40
N GLU A 36 -9.93 -12.28 12.68
CA GLU A 36 -9.74 -13.62 13.25
C GLU A 36 -8.26 -13.96 13.50
N ILE A 37 -7.39 -13.64 12.54
CA ILE A 37 -5.95 -13.96 12.61
C ILE A 37 -5.15 -12.77 13.11
N GLY A 38 -5.47 -11.56 12.65
CA GLY A 38 -4.76 -10.33 13.00
C GLY A 38 -3.35 -10.25 12.41
N VAL A 39 -2.63 -9.21 12.78
CA VAL A 39 -1.28 -8.89 12.31
C VAL A 39 -0.31 -8.90 13.49
N ASP A 40 0.79 -9.64 13.36
CA ASP A 40 1.88 -9.64 14.32
C ASP A 40 2.71 -8.36 14.18
N MET A 41 2.93 -7.65 15.27
CA MET A 41 3.69 -6.40 15.30
C MET A 41 5.16 -6.58 15.64
N ASP A 42 5.66 -7.82 15.61
CA ASP A 42 7.07 -8.16 15.86
C ASP A 42 7.63 -7.50 17.13
N GLY A 43 6.85 -7.51 18.22
CA GLY A 43 7.22 -6.93 19.51
C GLY A 43 7.18 -5.40 19.57
N ASN A 44 6.64 -4.72 18.58
CA ASN A 44 6.52 -3.26 18.58
C ASN A 44 5.35 -2.80 19.45
N VAL A 45 5.64 -2.51 20.72
CA VAL A 45 4.66 -2.13 21.74
C VAL A 45 3.96 -0.81 21.37
N ASP A 46 4.70 0.19 20.88
CA ASP A 46 4.14 1.51 20.50
C ASP A 46 3.06 1.37 19.39
N LEU A 47 3.27 0.49 18.41
CA LEU A 47 2.26 0.19 17.40
C LEU A 47 1.04 -0.51 17.99
N CYS A 48 1.23 -1.47 18.88
CA CYS A 48 0.14 -2.16 19.55
C CYS A 48 -0.74 -1.16 20.33
N GLU A 49 -0.13 -0.28 21.13
CA GLU A 49 -0.84 0.74 21.91
C GLU A 49 -1.61 1.73 21.02
N ARG A 50 -1.03 2.15 19.89
CA ARG A 50 -1.70 3.03 18.92
C ARG A 50 -2.91 2.37 18.26
N PHE A 51 -2.81 1.12 17.88
CA PHE A 51 -3.93 0.39 17.28
C PHE A 51 -5.01 0.08 18.32
N GLU A 52 -4.62 -0.24 19.55
CA GLU A 52 -5.59 -0.42 20.65
C GLU A 52 -6.35 0.86 20.94
N ALA A 53 -5.66 2.00 21.00
CA ALA A 53 -6.30 3.32 21.14
C ALA A 53 -7.23 3.67 19.96
N ALA A 54 -6.96 3.14 18.77
CA ALA A 54 -7.82 3.28 17.60
C ALA A 54 -8.98 2.28 17.54
N GLY A 55 -9.12 1.38 18.53
CA GLY A 55 -10.23 0.43 18.63
C GLY A 55 -9.93 -1.00 18.17
N ALA A 56 -8.66 -1.31 17.88
CA ALA A 56 -8.25 -2.69 17.64
C ALA A 56 -8.10 -3.46 18.95
N ARG A 57 -8.13 -4.79 18.89
CA ARG A 57 -7.88 -5.68 20.02
C ARG A 57 -6.45 -6.23 19.91
N VAL A 58 -5.69 -6.13 21.01
CA VAL A 58 -4.30 -6.63 21.06
C VAL A 58 -4.21 -7.86 21.93
N GLU A 59 -3.67 -8.95 21.40
CA GLU A 59 -3.44 -10.19 22.13
C GLU A 59 -2.05 -10.73 21.81
N ASN A 60 -1.20 -10.89 22.81
CA ASN A 60 0.16 -11.44 22.68
C ASN A 60 1.01 -10.75 21.58
N GLY A 61 0.93 -9.43 21.48
CA GLY A 61 1.65 -8.66 20.46
C GLY A 61 1.04 -8.71 19.06
N ARG A 62 -0.10 -9.36 18.90
CA ARG A 62 -0.87 -9.44 17.66
C ARG A 62 -2.08 -8.51 17.73
N VAL A 63 -2.26 -7.72 16.69
CA VAL A 63 -3.36 -6.75 16.56
C VAL A 63 -4.46 -7.36 15.71
N HIS A 64 -5.67 -7.44 16.26
CA HIS A 64 -6.88 -7.87 15.59
C HIS A 64 -7.76 -6.67 15.29
N PHE A 65 -8.11 -6.49 14.03
CA PHE A 65 -8.91 -5.36 13.56
C PHE A 65 -10.37 -5.78 13.45
N PRO A 66 -11.28 -5.21 14.24
CA PRO A 66 -12.72 -5.43 14.04
C PRO A 66 -13.14 -5.06 12.63
N ALA A 67 -14.18 -5.74 12.12
CA ALA A 67 -14.72 -5.50 10.79
C ALA A 67 -15.00 -4.00 10.55
N GLY A 68 -14.52 -3.46 9.44
CA GLY A 68 -14.67 -2.05 9.05
C GLY A 68 -13.61 -1.10 9.61
N LEU A 69 -12.93 -1.40 10.74
CA LEU A 69 -11.95 -0.50 11.35
C LEU A 69 -10.81 -0.14 10.39
N GLY A 70 -10.27 -1.12 9.67
CA GLY A 70 -9.20 -0.88 8.69
C GLY A 70 -9.64 0.11 7.60
N ARG A 71 -10.86 -0.04 7.09
CA ARG A 71 -11.44 0.87 6.10
C ARG A 71 -11.66 2.28 6.67
N GLU A 72 -12.17 2.37 7.89
CA GLU A 72 -12.36 3.65 8.58
C GLU A 72 -11.04 4.40 8.76
N LEU A 73 -10.00 3.72 9.22
CA LEU A 73 -8.67 4.31 9.37
C LEU A 73 -8.08 4.74 8.01
N CYS A 74 -8.20 3.91 6.98
CA CYS A 74 -7.75 4.26 5.63
C CYS A 74 -8.50 5.46 5.04
N ALA A 75 -9.78 5.65 5.38
CA ALA A 75 -10.58 6.79 4.91
C ALA A 75 -10.10 8.14 5.47
N THR A 76 -9.29 8.15 6.54
CA THR A 76 -8.67 9.38 7.07
C THR A 76 -7.52 9.89 6.20
N ALA A 77 -6.97 9.04 5.31
CA ALA A 77 -5.90 9.44 4.40
C ALA A 77 -6.43 10.37 3.30
N PRO A 78 -5.66 11.41 2.91
CA PRO A 78 -6.08 12.28 1.82
C PRO A 78 -6.14 11.49 0.50
N SER A 79 -7.21 11.73 -0.30
CA SER A 79 -7.36 11.13 -1.62
C SER A 79 -6.37 11.65 -2.65
N GLU A 80 -5.83 12.84 -2.42
CA GLU A 80 -4.79 13.48 -3.22
C GLU A 80 -3.82 14.24 -2.32
N PHE A 81 -2.54 14.20 -2.68
CA PHE A 81 -1.52 15.05 -2.03
C PHE A 81 -0.43 15.43 -3.02
N VAL A 82 0.26 16.53 -2.72
CA VAL A 82 1.41 17.00 -3.51
C VAL A 82 2.71 16.56 -2.85
N MET A 83 3.51 15.78 -3.56
CA MET A 83 4.89 15.55 -3.18
C MET A 83 5.73 16.74 -3.66
N THR A 84 6.14 17.57 -2.71
CA THR A 84 6.92 18.78 -2.99
C THR A 84 8.38 18.43 -3.25
N ALA A 85 8.85 18.71 -4.46
CA ALA A 85 10.25 18.55 -4.81
C ALA A 85 11.07 19.78 -4.39
N ARG A 86 12.40 19.61 -4.23
CA ARG A 86 13.33 20.72 -4.00
C ARG A 86 13.22 21.82 -5.08
N ASN A 87 13.04 21.41 -6.34
CA ASN A 87 12.61 22.31 -7.41
C ASN A 87 11.09 22.24 -7.52
N PRO A 88 10.32 23.30 -7.16
CA PRO A 88 8.86 23.27 -7.18
C PRO A 88 8.22 22.87 -8.52
N ALA A 89 8.88 23.20 -9.63
CA ALA A 89 8.44 22.84 -10.97
C ALA A 89 8.46 21.32 -11.24
N ARG A 90 9.09 20.54 -10.37
CA ARG A 90 9.14 19.06 -10.42
C ARG A 90 8.26 18.40 -9.36
N SER A 91 7.48 19.18 -8.62
CA SER A 91 6.49 18.63 -7.70
C SER A 91 5.43 17.85 -8.46
N VAL A 92 4.95 16.77 -7.87
CA VAL A 92 3.96 15.89 -8.49
C VAL A 92 2.77 15.66 -7.55
N THR A 93 1.59 15.52 -8.13
CA THR A 93 0.38 15.20 -7.37
C THR A 93 0.11 13.71 -7.44
N PHE A 94 0.00 13.08 -6.28
CA PHE A 94 -0.44 11.69 -6.14
C PHE A 94 -1.93 11.64 -5.85
N GLY A 95 -2.61 10.63 -6.39
CA GLY A 95 -4.03 10.40 -6.15
C GLY A 95 -4.92 10.94 -7.27
N GLY A 96 -6.23 10.83 -7.10
CA GLY A 96 -7.22 11.17 -8.10
C GLY A 96 -6.99 10.46 -9.43
N ASN A 97 -6.99 11.21 -10.52
CA ASN A 97 -6.71 10.70 -11.87
C ASN A 97 -5.25 10.91 -12.33
N ASN A 98 -4.36 11.29 -11.41
CA ASN A 98 -2.96 11.54 -11.74
C ASN A 98 -2.19 10.22 -11.89
N LEU A 99 -1.33 10.15 -12.91
CA LEU A 99 -0.40 9.06 -13.11
C LEU A 99 1.02 9.57 -12.87
N VAL A 100 1.68 9.02 -11.85
CA VAL A 100 3.04 9.39 -11.47
C VAL A 100 3.95 8.19 -11.72
N PHE A 101 5.07 8.44 -12.43
CA PHE A 101 6.12 7.45 -12.62
C PHE A 101 7.25 7.76 -11.66
N GLY A 102 7.66 6.77 -10.89
CA GLY A 102 8.81 6.83 -10.00
C GLY A 102 9.85 5.76 -10.35
N PRO A 103 11.09 5.91 -9.91
CA PRO A 103 12.03 4.80 -9.93
C PRO A 103 11.54 3.67 -9.04
N GLY A 104 11.99 2.44 -9.32
CA GLY A 104 11.75 1.32 -8.43
C GLY A 104 12.39 1.56 -7.06
N ASP A 105 11.81 0.98 -6.03
CA ASP A 105 12.38 1.03 -4.69
C ASP A 105 13.72 0.28 -4.64
N SER A 106 14.60 0.76 -3.76
CA SER A 106 15.84 0.08 -3.41
C SER A 106 15.51 -1.30 -2.83
N ILE A 107 16.09 -2.33 -3.40
CA ILE A 107 15.94 -3.69 -2.89
C ILE A 107 16.91 -3.83 -1.70
N PRO A 108 16.41 -4.09 -0.47
CA PRO A 108 17.28 -4.21 0.69
C PRO A 108 18.22 -5.42 0.62
N PHE A 109 17.85 -6.42 -0.17
CA PHE A 109 18.64 -7.63 -0.34
C PHE A 109 18.85 -7.95 -1.81
N VAL A 110 20.05 -8.42 -2.12
CA VAL A 110 20.41 -9.01 -3.41
C VAL A 110 20.82 -10.46 -3.18
N THR A 111 20.62 -11.29 -4.20
CA THR A 111 21.07 -12.67 -4.20
C THR A 111 21.94 -12.89 -5.44
N ASP A 112 23.18 -13.25 -5.26
CA ASP A 112 24.10 -13.62 -6.31
C ASP A 112 24.58 -15.08 -6.16
N LEU A 113 25.20 -15.61 -7.20
CA LEU A 113 25.64 -17.01 -7.25
C LEU A 113 26.83 -17.29 -6.32
N ASP A 114 27.64 -16.28 -6.04
CA ASP A 114 28.89 -16.46 -5.29
C ASP A 114 28.70 -16.25 -3.78
N ASN A 115 27.87 -15.27 -3.39
CA ASN A 115 27.74 -14.84 -1.99
C ASN A 115 26.34 -15.14 -1.39
N GLY A 116 25.41 -15.69 -2.20
CA GLY A 116 24.05 -15.93 -1.76
C GLY A 116 23.28 -14.65 -1.47
N ARG A 117 22.41 -14.68 -0.45
CA ARG A 117 21.58 -13.51 -0.07
C ARG A 117 22.35 -12.62 0.90
N ARG A 118 22.51 -11.35 0.53
CA ARG A 118 23.17 -10.30 1.31
C ARG A 118 22.43 -8.96 1.20
N TYR A 119 22.77 -8.01 2.05
CA TYR A 119 22.29 -6.64 1.87
C TYR A 119 22.84 -6.05 0.55
N GLY A 120 21.99 -5.29 -0.14
CA GLY A 120 22.40 -4.55 -1.32
C GLY A 120 23.36 -3.42 -0.96
N THR A 121 24.29 -3.13 -1.87
CA THR A 121 25.20 -1.98 -1.81
C THR A 121 24.85 -0.98 -2.91
N VAL A 122 25.48 0.20 -2.91
CA VAL A 122 25.27 1.21 -3.95
C VAL A 122 25.69 0.70 -5.33
N GLU A 123 26.64 -0.22 -5.39
CA GLU A 123 27.13 -0.85 -6.63
C GLU A 123 26.14 -1.86 -7.22
N ASP A 124 25.18 -2.35 -6.42
CA ASP A 124 24.13 -3.27 -6.87
C ASP A 124 22.96 -2.54 -7.56
N HIS A 125 22.95 -1.20 -7.55
CA HIS A 125 21.98 -0.31 -8.18
C HIS A 125 22.54 0.29 -9.46
#